data_73d1a15f277e0af236139b8747355628
#
_entry.id   73d1a15f277e0af236139b8747355628
#
_cell.length_a   1.000
_cell.length_b   1.000
_cell.length_c   1.000
_cell.angle_alpha   90.00
_cell.angle_beta   90.00
_cell.angle_gamma   90.00
#
_symmetry.space_group_name_H-M   'P 1'
#
loop_
_entity.id
_entity.type
_entity.pdbx_description
1 polymer ?
#
loop_
_entity_poly.entity_id
_entity_poly.type
_entity_poly.pdbx_seq_one_letter_code
_entity_poly.pdbx_strand_id
1 'polypeptide(L)'
;RKLVNEIADNPQFSIPQLFNARGKSFEYITKAADEIRSQLNGNNITYVVNRNINYTNICVYSCSFCAFSKSTGAKKLRGASYMLENEEIQNRVREAIIRGATEVCLQGGIHPKFDGNYYLDVIKAIRKVSPDVHIHAFSPLEIFQGAQTLGLTLKEYLPILKEAGLNSLPGTAAEILHDDVRDIICPDKLNTAEWLSVMDAAHSCGLNSTATI
;
A
#
# COMPACT_ATOMS: atom_id res chain seq x y z
N ARG A 1 -5.84 21.39 22.80
CA ARG A 1 -5.80 22.39 21.71
C ARG A 1 -4.42 23.03 21.55
N LYS A 2 -3.79 23.57 22.62
CA LYS A 2 -2.48 24.23 22.53
C LYS A 2 -1.42 23.28 21.97
N LEU A 3 -1.31 22.05 22.50
CA LEU A 3 -0.36 21.02 22.05
C LEU A 3 -0.60 20.60 20.58
N VAL A 4 -1.86 20.47 20.17
CA VAL A 4 -2.22 20.10 18.78
C VAL A 4 -1.83 21.21 17.81
N ASN A 5 -2.04 22.48 18.19
CA ASN A 5 -1.62 23.60 17.37
C ASN A 5 -0.08 23.71 17.32
N GLU A 6 0.61 23.48 18.43
CA GLU A 6 2.08 23.44 18.49
C GLU A 6 2.65 22.32 17.60
N ILE A 7 1.96 21.16 17.50
CA ILE A 7 2.33 20.05 16.61
C ILE A 7 2.12 20.46 15.14
N ALA A 8 1.00 21.11 14.82
CA ALA A 8 0.72 21.56 13.47
C ALA A 8 1.72 22.62 13.01
N ASP A 9 2.13 23.50 13.92
CA ASP A 9 3.06 24.59 13.62
C ASP A 9 4.53 24.14 13.59
N ASN A 10 4.90 23.09 14.36
CA ASN A 10 6.26 22.56 14.47
C ASN A 10 6.30 21.03 14.67
N PRO A 11 5.91 20.24 13.66
CA PRO A 11 5.81 18.78 13.80
C PRO A 11 7.15 18.10 14.15
N GLN A 12 8.27 18.66 13.70
CA GLN A 12 9.61 18.10 13.95
C GLN A 12 10.01 18.09 15.42
N PHE A 13 9.51 19.05 16.20
CA PHE A 13 9.82 19.13 17.64
C PHE A 13 8.78 18.42 18.52
N SER A 14 7.55 18.35 18.04
CA SER A 14 6.40 17.91 18.86
C SER A 14 6.14 16.40 18.75
N ILE A 15 6.40 15.79 17.60
CA ILE A 15 6.16 14.35 17.38
C ILE A 15 7.02 13.49 18.34
N PRO A 16 8.34 13.69 18.50
CA PRO A 16 9.14 12.92 19.47
C PRO A 16 8.63 13.04 20.91
N GLN A 17 8.10 14.20 21.30
CA GLN A 17 7.52 14.41 22.63
C GLN A 17 6.24 13.60 22.84
N LEU A 18 5.40 13.49 21.80
CA LEU A 18 4.20 12.64 21.84
C LEU A 18 4.57 11.16 22.03
N PHE A 19 5.54 10.67 21.28
CA PHE A 19 6.01 9.28 21.39
C PHE A 19 6.65 8.97 22.75
N ASN A 20 7.25 9.96 23.42
CA ASN A 20 7.86 9.83 24.73
C ASN A 20 6.89 10.01 25.90
N ALA A 21 5.63 10.40 25.64
CA ALA A 21 4.65 10.60 26.68
C ALA A 21 4.32 9.32 27.45
N ARG A 22 4.21 9.42 28.77
CA ARG A 22 3.85 8.32 29.69
C ARG A 22 2.89 8.83 30.77
N GLY A 23 2.15 7.92 31.39
CA GLY A 23 1.22 8.23 32.48
C GLY A 23 0.18 9.28 32.10
N LYS A 24 -0.02 10.30 32.92
CA LYS A 24 -1.04 11.36 32.69
C LYS A 24 -0.87 12.11 31.39
N SER A 25 0.34 12.29 30.89
CA SER A 25 0.58 12.93 29.61
C SER A 25 0.10 12.06 28.45
N PHE A 26 0.30 10.76 28.53
CA PHE A 26 -0.24 9.81 27.54
C PHE A 26 -1.78 9.79 27.55
N GLU A 27 -2.40 9.73 28.74
CA GLU A 27 -3.86 9.79 28.90
C GLU A 27 -4.45 11.09 28.31
N TYR A 28 -3.77 12.21 28.53
CA TYR A 28 -4.17 13.50 27.96
C TYR A 28 -4.11 13.49 26.43
N ILE A 29 -3.03 12.96 25.86
CA ILE A 29 -2.84 12.90 24.40
C ILE A 29 -3.90 12.00 23.76
N THR A 30 -4.15 10.82 24.30
CA THR A 30 -5.16 9.88 23.78
C THR A 30 -6.56 10.48 23.84
N LYS A 31 -6.90 11.17 24.94
CA LYS A 31 -8.18 11.88 25.07
C LYS A 31 -8.31 13.02 24.06
N ALA A 32 -7.26 13.83 23.88
CA ALA A 32 -7.27 14.91 22.90
C ALA A 32 -7.40 14.36 21.46
N ALA A 33 -6.75 13.26 21.13
CA ALA A 33 -6.88 12.59 19.85
C ALA A 33 -8.32 12.10 19.61
N ASP A 34 -8.96 11.51 20.61
CA ASP A 34 -10.35 11.06 20.53
C ASP A 34 -11.34 12.23 20.40
N GLU A 35 -11.12 13.33 21.11
CA GLU A 35 -11.91 14.54 20.95
C GLU A 35 -11.84 15.10 19.52
N ILE A 36 -10.65 15.12 18.92
CA ILE A 36 -10.46 15.56 17.51
C ILE A 36 -11.15 14.58 16.57
N ARG A 37 -10.99 13.30 16.75
CA ARG A 37 -11.69 12.27 15.97
C ARG A 37 -13.20 12.51 16.02
N SER A 38 -13.76 12.70 17.22
CA SER A 38 -15.18 12.91 17.41
C SER A 38 -15.69 14.19 16.75
N GLN A 39 -14.88 15.26 16.76
CA GLN A 39 -15.23 16.51 16.09
C GLN A 39 -15.22 16.40 14.55
N LEU A 40 -14.29 15.62 13.99
CA LEU A 40 -14.13 15.47 12.55
C LEU A 40 -15.09 14.43 11.95
N ASN A 41 -15.26 13.29 12.62
CA ASN A 41 -15.94 12.10 12.08
C ASN A 41 -17.21 11.72 12.84
N GLY A 42 -17.54 12.42 13.93
CA GLY A 42 -18.64 12.04 14.83
C GLY A 42 -18.36 10.70 15.52
N ASN A 43 -19.42 10.01 15.94
CA ASN A 43 -19.33 8.71 16.62
C ASN A 43 -19.58 7.52 15.69
N ASN A 44 -19.64 7.77 14.38
CA ASN A 44 -19.83 6.70 13.41
C ASN A 44 -18.53 5.89 13.26
N ILE A 45 -18.70 4.57 13.26
CA ILE A 45 -17.62 3.63 12.92
C ILE A 45 -17.88 3.14 11.51
N THR A 46 -16.91 3.32 10.63
CA THR A 46 -16.95 2.80 9.26
C THR A 46 -16.05 1.57 9.14
N TYR A 47 -16.42 0.66 8.26
CA TYR A 47 -15.63 -0.52 7.94
C TYR A 47 -15.73 -0.83 6.45
N VAL A 48 -14.72 -1.50 5.92
CA VAL A 48 -14.69 -1.97 4.54
C VAL A 48 -14.72 -3.49 4.53
N VAL A 49 -15.63 -4.08 3.77
CA VAL A 49 -15.63 -5.52 3.50
C VAL A 49 -14.72 -5.75 2.31
N ASN A 50 -13.50 -6.23 2.56
CA ASN A 50 -12.53 -6.46 1.50
C ASN A 50 -12.06 -7.91 1.40
N ARG A 51 -11.49 -8.24 0.26
CA ARG A 51 -10.74 -9.47 0.01
C ARG A 51 -9.31 -9.12 -0.38
N ASN A 52 -8.34 -9.60 0.39
CA ASN A 52 -6.94 -9.54 -0.03
C ASN A 52 -6.64 -10.64 -1.06
N ILE A 53 -6.02 -10.26 -2.17
CA ILE A 53 -5.61 -11.15 -3.27
C ILE A 53 -4.14 -10.94 -3.53
N ASN A 54 -3.30 -11.79 -2.97
CA ASN A 54 -1.88 -11.83 -3.31
C ASN A 54 -1.72 -12.66 -4.58
N TYR A 55 -1.40 -12.03 -5.70
CA TYR A 55 -1.38 -12.69 -7.01
C TYR A 55 -0.10 -13.49 -7.27
N THR A 56 0.99 -13.21 -6.54
CA THR A 56 2.22 -14.02 -6.57
C THR A 56 3.03 -13.83 -5.29
N ASN A 57 3.73 -14.86 -4.85
CA ASN A 57 4.75 -14.79 -3.80
C ASN A 57 6.18 -14.82 -4.38
N ILE A 58 6.34 -14.90 -5.69
CA ILE A 58 7.65 -14.84 -6.34
C ILE A 58 8.13 -13.40 -6.34
N CYS A 59 9.31 -13.15 -5.77
CA CYS A 59 9.85 -11.81 -5.63
C CYS A 59 11.38 -11.82 -5.87
N VAL A 60 11.87 -10.86 -6.64
CA VAL A 60 13.31 -10.69 -6.88
C VAL A 60 14.02 -10.02 -5.71
N TYR A 61 13.28 -9.36 -4.82
CA TYR A 61 13.81 -8.67 -3.64
C TYR A 61 14.00 -9.61 -2.46
N SER A 62 15.03 -9.35 -1.66
CA SER A 62 15.45 -10.17 -0.52
C SER A 62 15.33 -9.42 0.81
N CYS A 63 14.13 -8.90 1.12
CA CYS A 63 13.90 -8.20 2.38
C CYS A 63 14.08 -9.14 3.58
N SER A 64 14.87 -8.74 4.57
CA SER A 64 15.23 -9.57 5.72
C SER A 64 14.05 -9.99 6.60
N PHE A 65 12.99 -9.18 6.63
CA PHE A 65 11.77 -9.41 7.41
C PHE A 65 10.65 -10.12 6.63
N CYS A 66 10.77 -10.24 5.29
CA CYS A 66 9.67 -10.74 4.47
C CYS A 66 9.57 -12.25 4.52
N ALA A 67 8.55 -12.72 5.21
CA ALA A 67 8.24 -14.15 5.27
C ALA A 67 7.36 -14.65 4.12
N PHE A 68 6.84 -13.76 3.29
CA PHE A 68 5.96 -14.07 2.17
C PHE A 68 6.74 -14.41 0.89
N SER A 69 7.82 -13.69 0.64
CA SER A 69 8.64 -13.82 -0.57
C SER A 69 9.22 -15.23 -0.76
N LYS A 70 9.20 -15.70 -1.99
CA LYS A 70 9.91 -16.89 -2.48
C LYS A 70 11.05 -16.48 -3.40
N SER A 71 12.04 -15.78 -2.86
CA SER A 71 13.30 -15.60 -3.54
C SER A 71 14.05 -16.92 -3.65
N THR A 72 14.99 -17.02 -4.59
CA THR A 72 15.76 -18.24 -4.89
C THR A 72 16.50 -18.85 -3.67
N GLY A 73 16.68 -18.11 -2.58
CA GLY A 73 17.29 -18.56 -1.33
C GLY A 73 16.32 -19.08 -0.27
N ALA A 74 15.02 -18.79 -0.36
CA ALA A 74 14.02 -19.06 0.69
C ALA A 74 13.26 -20.39 0.50
N LYS A 75 13.90 -21.43 0.01
CA LYS A 75 13.28 -22.70 -0.45
C LYS A 75 12.43 -23.47 0.56
N LYS A 76 12.43 -23.15 1.85
CA LYS A 76 11.80 -24.00 2.88
C LYS A 76 10.73 -23.35 3.73
N LEU A 77 10.51 -22.04 3.66
CA LEU A 77 9.54 -21.37 4.49
C LEU A 77 8.25 -21.08 3.70
N ARG A 78 7.14 -21.63 4.19
CA ARG A 78 5.76 -21.26 3.83
C ARG A 78 5.26 -21.62 2.43
N GLY A 79 5.36 -22.89 2.05
CA GLY A 79 4.70 -23.43 0.86
C GLY A 79 5.45 -23.18 -0.46
N ALA A 80 4.87 -23.61 -1.55
CA ALA A 80 5.43 -23.47 -2.88
C ALA A 80 5.33 -22.04 -3.42
N SER A 81 6.19 -21.71 -4.37
CA SER A 81 6.01 -20.50 -5.19
C SER A 81 4.75 -20.64 -6.04
N TYR A 82 4.04 -19.53 -6.24
CA TYR A 82 2.86 -19.49 -7.08
C TYR A 82 2.74 -18.15 -7.83
N MET A 83 2.01 -18.20 -8.92
CA MET A 83 1.52 -17.05 -9.67
C MET A 83 0.08 -17.33 -10.05
N LEU A 84 -0.83 -16.41 -9.80
CA LEU A 84 -2.23 -16.54 -10.17
C LEU A 84 -2.41 -16.07 -11.61
N GLU A 85 -3.11 -16.85 -12.40
CA GLU A 85 -3.60 -16.44 -13.71
C GLU A 85 -4.80 -15.49 -13.54
N ASN A 86 -5.06 -14.66 -14.56
CA ASN A 86 -6.16 -13.70 -14.52
C ASN A 86 -7.52 -14.34 -14.23
N GLU A 87 -7.76 -15.56 -14.69
CA GLU A 87 -8.99 -16.30 -14.41
C GLU A 87 -9.15 -16.60 -12.92
N GLU A 88 -8.09 -17.01 -12.25
CA GLU A 88 -8.12 -17.25 -10.80
C GLU A 88 -8.33 -15.94 -10.02
N ILE A 89 -7.70 -14.83 -10.45
CA ILE A 89 -7.95 -13.51 -9.87
C ILE A 89 -9.44 -13.15 -10.01
N GLN A 90 -10.00 -13.34 -11.19
CA GLN A 90 -11.43 -13.09 -11.45
C GLN A 90 -12.34 -13.95 -10.57
N ASN A 91 -12.02 -15.22 -10.39
CA ASN A 91 -12.77 -16.13 -9.53
C ASN A 91 -12.77 -15.63 -8.08
N ARG A 92 -11.62 -15.24 -7.56
CA ARG A 92 -11.52 -14.67 -6.21
C ARG A 92 -12.29 -13.36 -6.04
N VAL A 93 -12.33 -12.53 -7.07
CA VAL A 93 -13.14 -11.31 -7.09
C VAL A 93 -14.64 -11.66 -7.06
N ARG A 94 -15.10 -12.61 -7.88
CA ARG A 94 -16.51 -13.08 -7.87
C ARG A 94 -16.90 -13.61 -6.49
N GLU A 95 -16.08 -14.47 -5.90
CA GLU A 95 -16.31 -14.98 -4.54
C GLU A 95 -16.39 -13.87 -3.49
N ALA A 96 -15.51 -12.86 -3.60
CA ALA A 96 -15.51 -11.72 -2.69
C ALA A 96 -16.84 -10.95 -2.78
N ILE A 97 -17.28 -10.64 -3.99
CA ILE A 97 -18.53 -9.90 -4.24
C ILE A 97 -19.75 -10.69 -3.72
N ILE A 98 -19.81 -12.00 -3.97
CA ILE A 98 -20.89 -12.85 -3.44
C ILE A 98 -20.94 -12.79 -1.91
N ARG A 99 -19.80 -12.60 -1.24
CA ARG A 99 -19.71 -12.44 0.21
C ARG A 99 -19.88 -11.00 0.69
N GLY A 100 -20.26 -10.08 -0.18
CA GLY A 100 -20.54 -8.69 0.14
C GLY A 100 -19.31 -7.78 0.17
N ALA A 101 -18.18 -8.18 -0.43
CA ALA A 101 -17.03 -7.32 -0.51
C ALA A 101 -17.30 -6.11 -1.43
N THR A 102 -16.93 -4.93 -0.93
CA THR A 102 -16.98 -3.66 -1.66
C THR A 102 -15.60 -3.25 -2.18
N GLU A 103 -14.56 -3.94 -1.71
CA GLU A 103 -13.17 -3.69 -2.08
C GLU A 103 -12.40 -4.98 -2.29
N VAL A 104 -11.46 -4.96 -3.22
CA VAL A 104 -10.39 -5.95 -3.34
C VAL A 104 -9.05 -5.25 -3.14
N CYS A 105 -8.21 -5.83 -2.27
CA CYS A 105 -6.86 -5.34 -2.01
C CYS A 105 -5.85 -6.28 -2.69
N LEU A 106 -5.01 -5.75 -3.58
CA LEU A 106 -4.07 -6.58 -4.33
C LEU A 106 -2.63 -6.12 -4.10
N GLN A 107 -1.79 -7.08 -3.79
CA GLN A 107 -0.35 -6.93 -3.66
C GLN A 107 0.32 -8.24 -4.05
N GLY A 108 1.57 -8.17 -4.50
CA GLY A 108 2.35 -9.36 -4.82
C GLY A 108 3.84 -9.16 -4.64
N GLY A 109 4.58 -10.23 -4.82
CA GLY A 109 6.02 -10.15 -5.01
C GLY A 109 6.34 -9.48 -6.35
N ILE A 110 7.53 -8.88 -6.44
CA ILE A 110 8.02 -8.36 -7.70
C ILE A 110 8.55 -9.52 -8.53
N HIS A 111 7.74 -9.98 -9.44
CA HIS A 111 8.07 -11.12 -10.30
C HIS A 111 9.01 -10.69 -11.44
N PRO A 112 10.06 -11.44 -11.76
CA PRO A 112 11.07 -11.03 -12.75
C PRO A 112 10.54 -10.88 -14.19
N LYS A 113 9.37 -11.42 -14.47
CA LYS A 113 8.73 -11.35 -15.80
C LYS A 113 7.59 -10.32 -15.89
N PHE A 114 7.28 -9.62 -14.79
CA PHE A 114 6.23 -8.62 -14.80
C PHE A 114 6.77 -7.29 -15.28
N ASP A 115 6.05 -6.70 -16.21
CA ASP A 115 6.19 -5.31 -16.63
C ASP A 115 4.97 -4.49 -16.19
N GLY A 116 4.93 -3.22 -16.54
CA GLY A 116 3.80 -2.36 -16.20
C GLY A 116 2.48 -2.78 -16.86
N ASN A 117 2.50 -3.51 -17.98
CA ASN A 117 1.29 -4.02 -18.61
C ASN A 117 0.63 -5.11 -17.78
N TYR A 118 1.40 -5.91 -17.04
CA TYR A 118 0.84 -6.91 -16.14
C TYR A 118 -0.14 -6.31 -15.14
N TYR A 119 0.25 -5.21 -14.48
CA TYR A 119 -0.62 -4.52 -13.51
C TYR A 119 -1.88 -3.94 -14.17
N LEU A 120 -1.74 -3.41 -15.37
CA LEU A 120 -2.86 -2.94 -16.17
C LEU A 120 -3.83 -4.07 -16.53
N ASP A 121 -3.33 -5.23 -16.91
CA ASP A 121 -4.13 -6.40 -17.27
C ASP A 121 -4.86 -6.98 -16.05
N VAL A 122 -4.25 -6.97 -14.87
CA VAL A 122 -4.91 -7.35 -13.61
C VAL A 122 -6.10 -6.42 -13.32
N ILE A 123 -5.94 -5.11 -13.44
CA ILE A 123 -7.04 -4.15 -13.26
C ILE A 123 -8.17 -4.44 -14.26
N LYS A 124 -7.83 -4.59 -15.53
CA LYS A 124 -8.81 -4.90 -16.61
C LYS A 124 -9.53 -6.24 -16.35
N ALA A 125 -8.81 -7.25 -15.86
CA ALA A 125 -9.41 -8.53 -15.50
C ALA A 125 -10.45 -8.39 -14.38
N ILE A 126 -10.17 -7.58 -13.35
CA ILE A 126 -11.10 -7.29 -12.25
C ILE A 126 -12.32 -6.52 -12.78
N ARG A 127 -12.11 -5.49 -13.60
CA ARG A 127 -13.21 -4.68 -14.18
C ARG A 127 -14.16 -5.48 -15.06
N LYS A 128 -13.70 -6.54 -15.72
CA LYS A 128 -14.56 -7.48 -16.47
C LYS A 128 -15.52 -8.25 -15.54
N VAL A 129 -15.16 -8.43 -14.28
CA VAL A 129 -16.00 -9.14 -13.30
C VAL A 129 -16.90 -8.17 -12.53
N SER A 130 -16.38 -7.02 -12.16
CA SER A 130 -17.10 -6.00 -11.41
C SER A 130 -16.64 -4.62 -11.83
N PRO A 131 -17.51 -3.83 -12.45
CA PRO A 131 -17.21 -2.45 -12.78
C PRO A 131 -17.06 -1.55 -11.54
N ASP A 132 -17.73 -1.90 -10.42
CA ASP A 132 -17.92 -1.01 -9.28
C ASP A 132 -17.06 -1.35 -8.06
N VAL A 133 -16.46 -2.56 -7.97
CA VAL A 133 -15.65 -2.93 -6.82
C VAL A 133 -14.46 -1.97 -6.68
N HIS A 134 -14.20 -1.47 -5.47
CA HIS A 134 -13.02 -0.64 -5.22
C HIS A 134 -11.75 -1.47 -5.36
N ILE A 135 -10.85 -1.04 -6.23
CA ILE A 135 -9.53 -1.66 -6.43
C ILE A 135 -8.49 -0.86 -5.64
N HIS A 136 -8.08 -1.40 -4.50
CA HIS A 136 -6.99 -0.91 -3.67
C HIS A 136 -5.74 -1.71 -4.01
N ALA A 137 -4.91 -1.23 -4.91
CA ALA A 137 -3.84 -2.01 -5.48
C ALA A 137 -2.65 -1.17 -5.83
N PHE A 138 -1.71 -1.70 -5.87
CA PHE A 138 -0.29 -2.04 -5.97
C PHE A 138 0.52 -1.15 -5.04
N SER A 139 1.51 -1.75 -4.38
CA SER A 139 2.46 -1.01 -3.55
C SER A 139 3.26 0.00 -4.38
N PRO A 140 3.82 1.03 -3.75
CA PRO A 140 4.72 1.97 -4.45
C PRO A 140 5.86 1.29 -5.20
N LEU A 141 6.37 0.17 -4.68
CA LEU A 141 7.42 -0.60 -5.34
C LEU A 141 6.94 -1.23 -6.66
N GLU A 142 5.72 -1.80 -6.68
CA GLU A 142 5.09 -2.37 -7.88
C GLU A 142 4.83 -1.29 -8.93
N ILE A 143 4.32 -0.14 -8.51
CA ILE A 143 4.06 1.01 -9.38
C ILE A 143 5.35 1.56 -9.98
N PHE A 144 6.37 1.76 -9.15
CA PHE A 144 7.66 2.30 -9.60
C PHE A 144 8.31 1.38 -10.63
N GLN A 145 8.36 0.09 -10.33
CA GLN A 145 8.94 -0.88 -11.24
C GLN A 145 8.12 -1.04 -12.52
N GLY A 146 6.78 -1.04 -12.40
CA GLY A 146 5.90 -1.08 -13.56
C GLY A 146 6.15 0.09 -14.52
N ALA A 147 6.28 1.30 -14.00
CA ALA A 147 6.63 2.48 -14.78
C ALA A 147 7.99 2.35 -15.46
N GLN A 148 9.02 1.93 -14.70
CA GLN A 148 10.38 1.74 -15.23
C GLN A 148 10.42 0.72 -16.38
N THR A 149 9.73 -0.40 -16.24
CA THR A 149 9.74 -1.46 -17.26
C THR A 149 9.09 -1.04 -18.58
N LEU A 150 8.23 -0.03 -18.55
CA LEU A 150 7.61 0.56 -19.74
C LEU A 150 8.35 1.81 -20.26
N GLY A 151 9.42 2.26 -19.56
CA GLY A 151 10.09 3.51 -19.87
C GLY A 151 9.23 4.75 -19.65
N LEU A 152 8.22 4.66 -18.77
CA LEU A 152 7.31 5.74 -18.43
C LEU A 152 7.72 6.41 -17.12
N THR A 153 7.40 7.68 -16.99
CA THR A 153 7.43 8.37 -15.70
C THR A 153 6.23 7.97 -14.84
N LEU A 154 6.32 8.17 -13.54
CA LEU A 154 5.18 7.95 -12.63
C LEU A 154 3.96 8.79 -12.99
N LYS A 155 4.18 10.04 -13.47
CA LYS A 155 3.14 10.97 -13.89
C LYS A 155 2.43 10.52 -15.19
N GLU A 156 3.06 9.70 -16.00
CA GLU A 156 2.46 9.11 -17.20
C GLU A 156 1.77 7.78 -16.87
N TYR A 157 2.39 6.96 -16.01
CA TYR A 157 1.91 5.61 -15.74
C TYR A 157 0.68 5.57 -14.81
N LEU A 158 0.67 6.35 -13.73
CA LEU A 158 -0.42 6.34 -12.76
C LEU A 158 -1.78 6.77 -13.35
N PRO A 159 -1.87 7.80 -14.22
CA PRO A 159 -3.12 8.10 -14.92
C PRO A 159 -3.62 6.93 -15.77
N ILE A 160 -2.75 6.18 -16.44
CA ILE A 160 -3.13 5.00 -17.24
C ILE A 160 -3.78 3.93 -16.34
N LEU A 161 -3.20 3.64 -15.18
CA LEU A 161 -3.77 2.69 -14.22
C LEU A 161 -5.11 3.21 -13.64
N LYS A 162 -5.20 4.49 -13.34
CA LYS A 162 -6.43 5.13 -12.86
C LYS A 162 -7.54 5.04 -13.89
N GLU A 163 -7.27 5.36 -15.16
CA GLU A 163 -8.23 5.26 -16.26
C GLU A 163 -8.70 3.82 -16.48
N ALA A 164 -7.81 2.85 -16.30
CA ALA A 164 -8.16 1.43 -16.33
C ALA A 164 -9.04 1.00 -15.15
N GLY A 165 -9.13 1.80 -14.09
CA GLY A 165 -10.02 1.56 -12.97
C GLY A 165 -9.33 1.37 -11.61
N LEU A 166 -8.05 1.69 -11.44
CA LEU A 166 -7.41 1.76 -10.13
C LEU A 166 -8.05 2.86 -9.28
N ASN A 167 -8.37 2.58 -8.01
CA ASN A 167 -9.04 3.56 -7.14
C ASN A 167 -8.13 4.14 -6.06
N SER A 168 -7.22 3.34 -5.49
CA SER A 168 -6.30 3.78 -4.46
C SER A 168 -5.07 2.87 -4.34
N LEU A 169 -4.00 3.38 -3.72
CA LEU A 169 -2.76 2.65 -3.51
C LEU A 169 -2.60 2.24 -2.04
N PRO A 170 -2.27 0.98 -1.74
CA PRO A 170 -1.80 0.57 -0.42
C PRO A 170 -0.40 1.16 -0.16
N GLY A 171 -0.22 1.78 1.00
CA GLY A 171 1.04 2.36 1.42
C GLY A 171 2.00 1.34 2.03
N THR A 172 2.05 0.15 1.47
CA THR A 172 3.00 -0.90 1.83
C THR A 172 4.39 -0.62 1.26
N ALA A 173 5.37 -1.42 1.61
CA ALA A 173 6.78 -1.22 1.27
C ALA A 173 7.40 0.07 1.86
N ALA A 174 6.67 0.86 2.66
CA ALA A 174 7.23 1.94 3.47
C ALA A 174 8.15 1.36 4.54
N GLU A 175 7.67 0.42 5.31
CA GLU A 175 8.34 -0.20 6.45
C GLU A 175 8.81 0.87 7.45
N ILE A 176 10.01 1.40 7.24
CA ILE A 176 10.56 2.58 7.90
C ILE A 176 11.10 3.51 6.81
N LEU A 177 10.63 4.74 6.76
CA LEU A 177 11.08 5.75 5.80
C LEU A 177 12.32 6.49 6.34
N HIS A 178 13.40 5.72 6.53
CA HIS A 178 14.72 6.19 6.94
C HIS A 178 15.77 5.31 6.26
N ASP A 179 16.57 5.91 5.39
CA ASP A 179 17.40 5.13 4.46
C ASP A 179 18.48 4.31 5.15
N ASP A 180 19.11 4.80 6.25
CA ASP A 180 20.07 3.99 7.02
C ASP A 180 19.46 2.69 7.58
N VAL A 181 18.17 2.70 7.90
CA VAL A 181 17.45 1.50 8.36
C VAL A 181 17.04 0.64 7.16
N ARG A 182 16.57 1.26 6.08
CA ARG A 182 16.19 0.55 4.84
C ARG A 182 17.35 -0.21 4.24
N ASP A 183 18.54 0.35 4.25
CA ASP A 183 19.77 -0.29 3.77
C ASP A 183 20.11 -1.59 4.52
N ILE A 184 19.64 -1.72 5.77
CA ILE A 184 19.82 -2.93 6.57
C ILE A 184 18.71 -3.95 6.31
N ILE A 185 17.44 -3.51 6.26
CA ILE A 185 16.29 -4.43 6.23
C ILE A 185 15.79 -4.76 4.84
N CYS A 186 15.97 -3.86 3.88
CA CYS A 186 15.50 -4.00 2.49
C CYS A 186 16.33 -3.17 1.50
N PRO A 187 17.65 -3.42 1.39
CA PRO A 187 18.59 -2.60 0.61
C PRO A 187 18.24 -2.51 -0.87
N ASP A 188 17.56 -3.52 -1.40
CA ASP A 188 17.21 -3.60 -2.83
C ASP A 188 15.92 -2.84 -3.18
N LYS A 189 15.14 -2.39 -2.17
CA LYS A 189 13.87 -1.68 -2.38
C LYS A 189 14.07 -0.20 -2.69
N LEU A 190 12.96 0.45 -3.03
CA LEU A 190 12.90 1.91 -3.13
C LEU A 190 13.50 2.58 -1.89
N ASN A 191 14.29 3.61 -2.08
CA ASN A 191 14.66 4.50 -1.00
C ASN A 191 13.47 5.38 -0.57
N THR A 192 13.64 6.14 0.50
CA THR A 192 12.58 7.00 1.06
C THR A 192 12.06 8.00 0.03
N ALA A 193 12.95 8.65 -0.71
CA ALA A 193 12.58 9.66 -1.70
C ALA A 193 11.80 9.05 -2.88
N GLU A 194 12.20 7.89 -3.36
CA GLU A 194 11.50 7.15 -4.42
C GLU A 194 10.10 6.73 -3.97
N TRP A 195 9.96 6.19 -2.75
CA TRP A 195 8.66 5.81 -2.19
C TRP A 195 7.72 7.02 -2.11
N LEU A 196 8.21 8.13 -1.56
CA LEU A 196 7.44 9.37 -1.46
C LEU A 196 7.07 9.93 -2.84
N SER A 197 7.94 9.80 -3.83
CA SER A 197 7.68 10.27 -5.20
C SER A 197 6.51 9.53 -5.86
N VAL A 198 6.34 8.23 -5.56
CA VAL A 198 5.18 7.46 -6.04
C VAL A 198 3.89 7.98 -5.40
N MET A 199 3.91 8.24 -4.08
CA MET A 199 2.74 8.76 -3.37
C MET A 199 2.36 10.16 -3.84
N ASP A 200 3.35 11.03 -4.03
CA ASP A 200 3.12 12.39 -4.56
C ASP A 200 2.51 12.35 -5.97
N ALA A 201 3.03 11.52 -6.85
CA ALA A 201 2.48 11.33 -8.18
C ALA A 201 1.05 10.76 -8.16
N ALA A 202 0.77 9.80 -7.26
CA ALA A 202 -0.57 9.25 -7.08
C ALA A 202 -1.57 10.32 -6.61
N HIS A 203 -1.21 11.09 -5.60
CA HIS A 203 -2.04 12.19 -5.10
C HIS A 203 -2.24 13.27 -6.17
N SER A 204 -1.20 13.60 -6.94
CA SER A 204 -1.26 14.58 -8.02
C SER A 204 -2.23 14.19 -9.14
N CYS A 205 -2.43 12.91 -9.40
CA CYS A 205 -3.44 12.43 -10.34
C CYS A 205 -4.79 12.11 -9.67
N GLY A 206 -4.97 12.42 -8.38
CA GLY A 206 -6.22 12.26 -7.63
C GLY A 206 -6.52 10.81 -7.24
N LEU A 207 -5.50 9.97 -7.04
CA LEU A 207 -5.60 8.69 -6.36
C LEU A 207 -5.37 8.89 -4.85
N ASN A 208 -6.16 8.23 -4.02
CA ASN A 208 -5.93 8.17 -2.59
C ASN A 208 -4.91 7.07 -2.26
N SER A 209 -4.32 7.15 -1.08
CA SER A 209 -3.41 6.12 -0.58
C SER A 209 -3.58 5.87 0.91
N THR A 210 -3.06 4.74 1.37
CA THR A 210 -2.80 4.48 2.79
C THR A 210 -1.30 4.58 3.08
N ALA A 211 -0.90 4.48 4.34
CA ALA A 211 0.49 4.33 4.75
C ALA A 211 0.57 3.26 5.86
N THR A 212 1.46 2.32 5.68
CA THR A 212 1.79 1.28 6.68
C THR A 212 3.25 1.44 7.07
N ILE A 213 3.47 1.91 8.28
CA ILE A 213 4.79 2.25 8.84
C ILE A 213 4.98 1.47 10.13
#